data_3491dd7aafea74dc5baf85c516f017db
#
_entry.id   3491dd7aafea74dc5baf85c516f017db
#
_cell.length_a   1.000
_cell.length_b   1.000
_cell.length_c   1.000
_cell.angle_alpha   90.00
_cell.angle_beta   90.00
_cell.angle_gamma   90.00
#
_symmetry.space_group_name_H-M   'P 1'
#
loop_
_entity.id
_entity.type
_entity.pdbx_description
1 polymer ?
#
loop_
_entity_poly.entity_id
_entity_poly.type
_entity_poly.pdbx_seq_one_letter_code
_entity_poly.pdbx_strand_id
1 'polypeptide(L)'
;MELLRSTAEGLWRRRSQLSLTVCGIAIGVFSVLVISAIGAAGQGLVGSELEKLGFDCITVSASQGELNALTGEELAAIAALEEVAVAAPLSTSISRAVMRNYAGEVLLCGVDQNVGQIIDLELKNGRLLEASDISAGANYCIIDEELAYAFYRRTNIVGKEMEVTVDQGTEVFTIIGVVDGESNVLKNLAGDYVPSFVYIPYTAHQSLTRSSVIDQLFIKVSEGTSPEEVGERVTALLNSAAGYKNLYRYDDLAIQKERLESILGGITLVLSAIGGISLVVSGLSIMTTMTMAVRERTREIGVKKAVGAKTFHILREFMVEAVLLTAAGSFLGVLASGLLALAAGLLTGLGFLPKPQIIAAVALFSVGTGAVFGVYPARLASRLHPVDALRHE
;
A
#
# COMPACT_ATOMS: atom_id res chain seq x y z
N MET A 1 25.72 3.78 37.26
CA MET A 1 25.70 2.33 37.03
C MET A 1 25.11 1.55 38.17
N GLU A 2 25.42 1.86 39.41
CA GLU A 2 24.87 1.16 40.60
C GLU A 2 23.36 1.24 40.76
N LEU A 3 22.73 2.38 40.45
CA LEU A 3 21.27 2.57 40.46
C LEU A 3 20.53 1.63 39.48
N LEU A 4 21.08 1.42 38.28
CA LEU A 4 20.49 0.52 37.28
C LEU A 4 20.60 -0.94 37.67
N ARG A 5 21.67 -1.31 38.38
CA ARG A 5 21.90 -2.68 38.85
C ARG A 5 21.01 -3.04 40.04
N SER A 6 20.86 -2.13 41.01
CA SER A 6 20.00 -2.34 42.17
C SER A 6 18.51 -2.36 41.81
N THR A 7 18.08 -1.54 40.84
CA THR A 7 16.69 -1.57 40.31
C THR A 7 16.43 -2.85 39.53
N ALA A 8 17.36 -3.35 38.73
CA ALA A 8 17.20 -4.60 37.97
C ALA A 8 17.08 -5.84 38.91
N GLU A 9 17.85 -5.88 39.99
CA GLU A 9 17.76 -6.97 40.99
C GLU A 9 16.42 -6.94 41.76
N GLY A 10 15.87 -5.76 42.04
CA GLY A 10 14.56 -5.58 42.69
C GLY A 10 13.40 -6.00 41.79
N LEU A 11 13.50 -5.75 40.47
CA LEU A 11 12.51 -6.15 39.46
C LEU A 11 12.40 -7.68 39.31
N TRP A 12 13.51 -8.38 39.48
CA TRP A 12 13.54 -9.84 39.29
C TRP A 12 12.82 -10.62 40.39
N ARG A 13 12.69 -10.05 41.59
CA ARG A 13 11.99 -10.67 42.73
C ARG A 13 10.44 -10.70 42.57
N ARG A 14 9.85 -9.86 41.70
CA ARG A 14 8.40 -9.69 41.50
C ARG A 14 7.93 -10.06 40.08
N ARG A 15 8.48 -11.13 39.53
CA ARG A 15 8.32 -11.52 38.12
C ARG A 15 6.85 -11.56 37.62
N SER A 16 5.89 -12.03 38.44
CA SER A 16 4.52 -12.28 37.97
C SER A 16 3.69 -10.99 37.76
N GLN A 17 3.85 -9.97 38.62
CA GLN A 17 3.11 -8.70 38.46
C GLN A 17 3.73 -7.79 37.40
N LEU A 18 5.07 -7.76 37.36
CA LEU A 18 5.81 -6.97 36.39
C LEU A 18 5.71 -7.54 34.96
N SER A 19 5.66 -8.88 34.82
CA SER A 19 5.51 -9.53 33.54
C SER A 19 4.20 -9.14 32.83
N LEU A 20 3.09 -9.06 33.58
CA LEU A 20 1.81 -8.65 33.01
C LEU A 20 1.85 -7.22 32.47
N THR A 21 2.47 -6.29 33.21
CA THR A 21 2.63 -4.90 32.79
C THR A 21 3.54 -4.78 31.56
N VAL A 22 4.69 -5.47 31.56
CA VAL A 22 5.61 -5.52 30.42
C VAL A 22 4.95 -6.15 29.21
N CYS A 23 4.19 -7.24 29.36
CA CYS A 23 3.42 -7.85 28.29
C CYS A 23 2.36 -6.90 27.73
N GLY A 24 1.64 -6.15 28.59
CA GLY A 24 0.66 -5.16 28.13
C GLY A 24 1.28 -4.08 27.25
N ILE A 25 2.45 -3.56 27.63
CA ILE A 25 3.20 -2.59 26.84
C ILE A 25 3.71 -3.22 25.54
N ALA A 26 4.26 -4.43 25.62
CA ALA A 26 4.77 -5.16 24.46
C ALA A 26 3.66 -5.40 23.42
N ILE A 27 2.45 -5.80 23.86
CA ILE A 27 1.29 -5.98 22.98
C ILE A 27 0.88 -4.63 22.34
N GLY A 28 0.86 -3.54 23.11
CA GLY A 28 0.54 -2.22 22.58
C GLY A 28 1.52 -1.76 21.49
N VAL A 29 2.82 -1.85 21.76
CA VAL A 29 3.88 -1.53 20.79
C VAL A 29 3.82 -2.43 19.57
N PHE A 30 3.69 -3.74 19.80
CA PHE A 30 3.53 -4.74 18.73
C PHE A 30 2.35 -4.41 17.81
N SER A 31 1.17 -4.13 18.38
CA SER A 31 -0.04 -3.84 17.60
C SER A 31 0.14 -2.61 16.70
N VAL A 32 0.69 -1.51 17.25
CA VAL A 32 0.93 -0.29 16.45
C VAL A 32 1.91 -0.55 15.32
N LEU A 33 3.01 -1.26 15.59
CA LEU A 33 4.04 -1.55 14.59
C LEU A 33 3.52 -2.49 13.50
N VAL A 34 2.75 -3.52 13.86
CA VAL A 34 2.16 -4.45 12.88
C VAL A 34 1.13 -3.74 12.00
N ILE A 35 0.24 -2.94 12.57
CA ILE A 35 -0.74 -2.15 11.81
C ILE A 35 -0.03 -1.20 10.84
N SER A 36 1.00 -0.50 11.31
CA SER A 36 1.79 0.40 10.47
C SER A 36 2.54 -0.34 9.35
N ALA A 37 3.07 -1.54 9.64
CA ALA A 37 3.76 -2.36 8.64
C ALA A 37 2.80 -2.86 7.56
N ILE A 38 1.62 -3.35 7.94
CA ILE A 38 0.56 -3.77 7.01
C ILE A 38 0.09 -2.59 6.15
N GLY A 39 -0.12 -1.42 6.77
CA GLY A 39 -0.50 -0.21 6.04
C GLY A 39 0.54 0.23 5.02
N ALA A 40 1.82 0.22 5.39
CA ALA A 40 2.91 0.58 4.48
C ALA A 40 3.08 -0.45 3.34
N ALA A 41 2.95 -1.75 3.64
CA ALA A 41 2.98 -2.81 2.63
C ALA A 41 1.78 -2.68 1.66
N GLY A 42 0.57 -2.42 2.19
CA GLY A 42 -0.62 -2.20 1.36
C GLY A 42 -0.49 -1.00 0.44
N GLN A 43 0.03 0.14 0.93
CA GLN A 43 0.33 1.30 0.09
C GLN A 43 1.35 0.99 -1.00
N GLY A 44 2.44 0.29 -0.64
CA GLY A 44 3.47 -0.10 -1.61
C GLY A 44 2.95 -1.04 -2.69
N LEU A 45 2.12 -2.03 -2.33
CA LEU A 45 1.49 -2.94 -3.27
C LEU A 45 0.54 -2.22 -4.23
N VAL A 46 -0.39 -1.43 -3.67
CA VAL A 46 -1.33 -0.67 -4.50
C VAL A 46 -0.58 0.32 -5.40
N GLY A 47 0.43 1.03 -4.86
CA GLY A 47 1.24 1.97 -5.62
C GLY A 47 1.97 1.29 -6.80
N SER A 48 2.65 0.16 -6.56
CA SER A 48 3.37 -0.57 -7.61
C SER A 48 2.44 -1.18 -8.67
N GLU A 49 1.28 -1.68 -8.27
CA GLU A 49 0.31 -2.22 -9.23
C GLU A 49 -0.34 -1.12 -10.09
N LEU A 50 -0.61 0.04 -9.50
CA LEU A 50 -1.11 1.18 -10.26
C LEU A 50 -0.06 1.70 -11.25
N GLU A 51 1.23 1.71 -10.89
CA GLU A 51 2.32 2.03 -11.84
C GLU A 51 2.37 1.07 -13.01
N LYS A 52 2.25 -0.23 -12.78
CA LYS A 52 2.20 -1.24 -13.84
C LYS A 52 0.99 -1.07 -14.77
N LEU A 53 -0.11 -0.53 -14.27
CA LEU A 53 -1.30 -0.22 -15.05
C LEU A 53 -1.26 1.16 -15.75
N GLY A 54 -0.11 1.84 -15.73
CA GLY A 54 0.07 3.14 -16.38
C GLY A 54 -0.51 4.32 -15.60
N PHE A 55 -0.68 4.20 -14.29
CA PHE A 55 -1.18 5.30 -13.44
C PHE A 55 -0.17 6.43 -13.20
N ASP A 56 0.97 6.42 -13.86
CA ASP A 56 1.92 7.54 -13.97
C ASP A 56 1.73 8.39 -15.23
N CYS A 57 0.64 8.13 -15.99
CA CYS A 57 0.26 8.82 -17.20
C CYS A 57 -0.97 9.71 -16.98
N ILE A 58 -1.18 10.64 -17.90
CA ILE A 58 -2.48 11.31 -18.08
C ILE A 58 -3.31 10.55 -19.10
N THR A 59 -4.61 10.49 -18.88
CA THR A 59 -5.55 9.97 -19.88
C THR A 59 -6.40 11.08 -20.45
N VAL A 60 -6.62 11.05 -21.74
CA VAL A 60 -7.53 11.97 -22.43
C VAL A 60 -8.68 11.17 -23.02
N SER A 61 -9.90 11.58 -22.70
CA SER A 61 -11.13 10.93 -23.17
C SER A 61 -12.16 11.97 -23.63
N ALA A 62 -13.07 11.56 -24.48
CA ALA A 62 -14.24 12.38 -24.82
C ALA A 62 -15.26 12.35 -23.67
N SER A 63 -15.94 13.47 -23.42
CA SER A 63 -17.05 13.55 -22.47
C SER A 63 -18.19 12.64 -22.93
N GLN A 64 -18.85 11.97 -21.99
CA GLN A 64 -19.91 10.98 -22.29
C GLN A 64 -21.02 11.59 -23.13
N GLY A 65 -21.39 10.92 -24.24
CA GLY A 65 -22.57 11.19 -25.03
C GLY A 65 -22.36 11.98 -26.33
N GLU A 66 -21.16 12.30 -26.72
CA GLU A 66 -20.88 13.05 -27.96
C GLU A 66 -20.21 12.19 -29.05
N LEU A 67 -20.66 12.42 -30.30
CA LEU A 67 -20.30 11.65 -31.49
C LEU A 67 -18.87 11.88 -32.01
N ASN A 68 -18.13 12.81 -31.45
CA ASN A 68 -16.76 13.13 -31.87
C ASN A 68 -15.75 12.43 -30.98
N ALA A 69 -15.32 11.32 -31.45
CA ALA A 69 -14.35 10.47 -30.79
C ALA A 69 -12.95 10.78 -31.29
N LEU A 70 -11.98 10.45 -30.43
CA LEU A 70 -10.57 10.45 -30.80
C LEU A 70 -10.34 9.50 -31.99
N THR A 71 -9.59 9.97 -32.98
CA THR A 71 -9.21 9.20 -34.16
C THR A 71 -7.70 9.04 -34.28
N GLY A 72 -7.23 8.32 -35.27
CA GLY A 72 -5.79 8.17 -35.50
C GLY A 72 -5.07 9.47 -35.88
N GLU A 73 -5.80 10.47 -36.40
CA GLU A 73 -5.23 11.77 -36.77
C GLU A 73 -4.90 12.60 -35.53
N GLU A 74 -5.81 12.62 -34.52
CA GLU A 74 -5.56 13.29 -33.24
C GLU A 74 -4.45 12.59 -32.47
N LEU A 75 -4.42 11.25 -32.49
CA LEU A 75 -3.33 10.49 -31.88
C LEU A 75 -1.96 10.91 -32.47
N ALA A 76 -1.85 10.98 -33.80
CA ALA A 76 -0.61 11.37 -34.45
C ALA A 76 -0.22 12.82 -34.13
N ALA A 77 -1.19 13.74 -34.06
CA ALA A 77 -0.94 15.14 -33.70
C ALA A 77 -0.45 15.29 -32.27
N ILE A 78 -1.00 14.51 -31.32
CA ILE A 78 -0.59 14.52 -29.91
C ILE A 78 0.80 13.90 -29.77
N ALA A 79 1.05 12.77 -30.41
CA ALA A 79 2.35 12.09 -30.37
C ALA A 79 3.50 12.93 -30.95
N ALA A 80 3.21 13.97 -31.76
CA ALA A 80 4.20 14.88 -32.30
C ALA A 80 4.57 16.05 -31.37
N LEU A 81 3.93 16.19 -30.21
CA LEU A 81 4.24 17.24 -29.23
C LEU A 81 5.54 16.93 -28.49
N GLU A 82 6.42 17.91 -28.33
CA GLU A 82 7.72 17.74 -27.64
C GLU A 82 7.57 17.34 -26.16
N GLU A 83 6.47 17.75 -25.53
CA GLU A 83 6.16 17.47 -24.13
C GLU A 83 5.60 16.05 -23.92
N VAL A 84 5.28 15.33 -25.00
CA VAL A 84 4.73 13.99 -24.97
C VAL A 84 5.84 12.99 -25.25
N ALA A 85 6.18 12.17 -24.27
CA ALA A 85 7.17 11.10 -24.44
C ALA A 85 6.58 9.91 -25.21
N VAL A 86 5.35 9.52 -24.86
CA VAL A 86 4.61 8.42 -25.48
C VAL A 86 3.12 8.75 -25.49
N ALA A 87 2.46 8.50 -26.62
CA ALA A 87 1.01 8.50 -26.70
C ALA A 87 0.55 7.14 -27.24
N ALA A 88 -0.40 6.51 -26.57
CA ALA A 88 -0.95 5.23 -26.98
C ALA A 88 -2.49 5.23 -26.89
N PRO A 89 -3.18 4.72 -27.91
CA PRO A 89 -4.63 4.58 -27.88
C PRO A 89 -5.05 3.40 -27.03
N LEU A 90 -6.20 3.54 -26.37
CA LEU A 90 -6.90 2.44 -25.75
C LEU A 90 -8.36 2.47 -26.16
N SER A 91 -8.83 1.37 -26.72
CA SER A 91 -10.26 1.11 -26.98
C SER A 91 -10.63 -0.17 -26.25
N THR A 92 -11.73 -0.17 -25.52
CA THR A 92 -12.12 -1.31 -24.69
C THR A 92 -13.51 -1.81 -25.05
N SER A 93 -13.68 -3.12 -25.07
CA SER A 93 -14.99 -3.75 -25.20
C SER A 93 -15.06 -5.05 -24.40
N ILE A 94 -16.19 -5.29 -23.76
CA ILE A 94 -16.46 -6.60 -23.16
C ILE A 94 -16.79 -7.55 -24.31
N SER A 95 -16.05 -8.65 -24.40
CA SER A 95 -16.10 -9.58 -25.50
C SER A 95 -16.16 -11.01 -24.99
N ARG A 96 -16.62 -11.92 -25.80
CA ARG A 96 -16.61 -13.34 -25.50
C ARG A 96 -15.50 -14.01 -26.29
N ALA A 97 -14.52 -14.58 -25.57
CA ALA A 97 -13.48 -15.38 -26.18
C ALA A 97 -13.87 -16.87 -26.15
N VAL A 98 -13.71 -17.53 -27.30
CA VAL A 98 -14.00 -18.95 -27.46
C VAL A 98 -12.76 -19.65 -28.02
N MET A 99 -12.36 -20.70 -27.34
CA MET A 99 -11.28 -21.56 -27.81
C MET A 99 -11.55 -23.01 -27.39
N ARG A 100 -11.63 -23.93 -28.34
CA ARG A 100 -12.00 -25.34 -28.11
C ARG A 100 -13.35 -25.44 -27.37
N ASN A 101 -13.32 -25.96 -26.14
CA ASN A 101 -14.50 -26.22 -25.29
C ASN A 101 -14.65 -25.20 -24.16
N TYR A 102 -13.85 -24.13 -24.16
CA TYR A 102 -13.94 -23.07 -23.17
C TYR A 102 -14.44 -21.80 -23.82
N ALA A 103 -15.38 -21.15 -23.18
CA ALA A 103 -15.86 -19.83 -23.50
C ALA A 103 -15.93 -18.99 -22.24
N GLY A 104 -15.39 -17.77 -22.28
CA GLY A 104 -15.39 -16.84 -21.15
C GLY A 104 -15.51 -15.40 -21.61
N GLU A 105 -15.92 -14.54 -20.70
CA GLU A 105 -15.89 -13.10 -20.91
C GLU A 105 -14.46 -12.59 -20.77
N VAL A 106 -14.04 -11.71 -21.67
CA VAL A 106 -12.74 -11.07 -21.68
C VAL A 106 -12.91 -9.57 -21.91
N LEU A 107 -11.99 -8.78 -21.36
CA LEU A 107 -11.85 -7.39 -21.72
C LEU A 107 -10.92 -7.28 -22.91
N LEU A 108 -11.50 -6.98 -24.06
CA LEU A 108 -10.76 -6.78 -25.29
C LEU A 108 -10.22 -5.35 -25.33
N CYS A 109 -8.90 -5.22 -25.40
CA CYS A 109 -8.17 -3.96 -25.41
C CYS A 109 -7.53 -3.74 -26.77
N GLY A 110 -8.04 -2.79 -27.53
CA GLY A 110 -7.42 -2.30 -28.77
C GLY A 110 -6.31 -1.32 -28.44
N VAL A 111 -5.07 -1.69 -28.75
CA VAL A 111 -3.85 -0.94 -28.38
C VAL A 111 -2.90 -0.80 -29.56
N ASP A 112 -1.85 0.00 -29.39
CA ASP A 112 -0.77 0.10 -30.37
C ASP A 112 0.55 -0.55 -29.87
N GLN A 113 1.63 -0.40 -30.62
CA GLN A 113 2.95 -0.93 -30.29
C GLN A 113 3.59 -0.24 -29.04
N ASN A 114 3.09 0.93 -28.65
CA ASN A 114 3.63 1.72 -27.56
C ASN A 114 3.04 1.34 -26.20
N VAL A 115 1.99 0.52 -26.20
CA VAL A 115 1.29 0.12 -24.95
C VAL A 115 2.23 -0.46 -23.91
N GLY A 116 3.26 -1.22 -24.30
CA GLY A 116 4.26 -1.78 -23.40
C GLY A 116 5.17 -0.75 -22.70
N GLN A 117 5.14 0.53 -23.14
CA GLN A 117 5.86 1.63 -22.48
C GLN A 117 4.98 2.36 -21.45
N ILE A 118 3.69 2.08 -21.44
CA ILE A 118 2.68 2.66 -20.57
C ILE A 118 2.22 1.63 -19.53
N ILE A 119 1.82 0.45 -20.01
CA ILE A 119 1.40 -0.67 -19.18
C ILE A 119 2.55 -1.67 -19.15
N ASP A 120 2.97 -2.10 -17.96
CA ASP A 120 4.04 -3.09 -17.83
C ASP A 120 3.53 -4.48 -18.24
N LEU A 121 3.73 -4.80 -19.52
CA LEU A 121 3.39 -6.09 -20.11
C LEU A 121 4.62 -7.00 -20.10
N GLU A 122 4.81 -7.72 -19.00
CA GLU A 122 5.91 -8.69 -18.90
C GLU A 122 5.66 -9.90 -19.81
N LEU A 123 6.43 -9.98 -20.89
CA LEU A 123 6.29 -11.04 -21.89
C LEU A 123 6.85 -12.38 -21.36
N LYS A 124 6.01 -13.39 -21.25
CA LYS A 124 6.41 -14.77 -20.90
C LYS A 124 6.75 -15.61 -22.13
N ASN A 125 5.96 -15.50 -23.19
CA ASN A 125 6.16 -16.27 -24.42
C ASN A 125 5.75 -15.44 -25.64
N GLY A 126 6.46 -15.57 -26.75
CA GLY A 126 6.12 -14.94 -28.01
C GLY A 126 6.71 -13.52 -28.17
N ARG A 127 5.92 -12.61 -28.69
CA ARG A 127 6.29 -11.20 -28.90
C ARG A 127 5.11 -10.25 -28.64
N LEU A 128 5.42 -8.98 -28.42
CA LEU A 128 4.43 -7.89 -28.39
C LEU A 128 3.99 -7.48 -29.78
N LEU A 129 2.99 -6.59 -29.86
CA LEU A 129 2.53 -5.98 -31.11
C LEU A 129 3.61 -5.05 -31.69
N GLU A 130 3.74 -5.08 -33.01
CA GLU A 130 4.65 -4.22 -33.77
C GLU A 130 3.85 -3.23 -34.64
N ALA A 131 4.52 -2.14 -35.08
CA ALA A 131 3.90 -1.13 -35.93
C ALA A 131 3.33 -1.72 -37.24
N SER A 132 3.94 -2.79 -37.77
CA SER A 132 3.46 -3.53 -38.93
C SER A 132 2.12 -4.23 -38.67
N ASP A 133 1.91 -4.77 -37.45
CA ASP A 133 0.65 -5.42 -37.09
C ASP A 133 -0.49 -4.41 -36.97
N ILE A 134 -0.17 -3.23 -36.45
CA ILE A 134 -1.14 -2.13 -36.30
C ILE A 134 -1.55 -1.58 -37.67
N SER A 135 -0.57 -1.28 -38.53
CA SER A 135 -0.83 -0.71 -39.85
C SER A 135 -1.56 -1.68 -40.78
N ALA A 136 -1.33 -2.96 -40.65
CA ALA A 136 -2.01 -4.00 -41.42
C ALA A 136 -3.41 -4.34 -40.86
N GLY A 137 -3.77 -3.88 -39.66
CA GLY A 137 -4.98 -4.33 -38.96
C GLY A 137 -4.99 -5.84 -38.76
N ALA A 138 -3.80 -6.40 -38.42
CA ALA A 138 -3.62 -7.84 -38.35
C ALA A 138 -4.44 -8.47 -37.23
N ASN A 139 -5.05 -9.62 -37.47
CA ASN A 139 -5.81 -10.38 -36.49
C ASN A 139 -4.85 -11.15 -35.56
N TYR A 140 -4.02 -10.42 -34.82
CA TYR A 140 -3.12 -10.91 -33.80
C TYR A 140 -3.58 -10.50 -32.42
N CYS A 141 -3.35 -11.36 -31.42
CA CYS A 141 -3.66 -11.02 -30.03
C CYS A 141 -2.55 -11.44 -29.07
N ILE A 142 -2.48 -10.71 -27.99
CA ILE A 142 -1.69 -11.03 -26.80
C ILE A 142 -2.69 -11.30 -25.69
N ILE A 143 -2.46 -12.35 -24.91
CA ILE A 143 -3.35 -12.77 -23.83
C ILE A 143 -2.58 -12.91 -22.51
N ASP A 144 -3.28 -12.86 -21.41
CA ASP A 144 -2.68 -13.14 -20.11
C ASP A 144 -2.44 -14.65 -19.90
N GLU A 145 -1.45 -14.98 -19.07
CA GLU A 145 -1.04 -16.36 -18.78
C GLU A 145 -2.18 -17.20 -18.21
N GLU A 146 -3.04 -16.58 -17.41
CA GLU A 146 -4.18 -17.23 -16.78
C GLU A 146 -5.20 -17.73 -17.83
N LEU A 147 -5.51 -16.89 -18.81
CA LEU A 147 -6.37 -17.25 -19.92
C LEU A 147 -5.74 -18.38 -20.74
N ALA A 148 -4.42 -18.30 -20.98
CA ALA A 148 -3.69 -19.38 -21.67
C ALA A 148 -3.79 -20.70 -20.90
N TYR A 149 -3.66 -20.66 -19.57
CA TYR A 149 -3.78 -21.82 -18.72
C TYR A 149 -5.22 -22.36 -18.65
N ALA A 150 -6.21 -21.47 -18.61
CA ALA A 150 -7.62 -21.87 -18.64
C ALA A 150 -7.95 -22.66 -19.92
N PHE A 151 -7.45 -22.21 -21.08
CA PHE A 151 -7.69 -22.86 -22.37
C PHE A 151 -6.94 -24.18 -22.56
N TYR A 152 -5.63 -24.22 -22.22
CA TYR A 152 -4.75 -25.33 -22.59
C TYR A 152 -4.03 -26.01 -21.42
N ARG A 153 -4.21 -25.54 -20.20
CA ARG A 153 -3.46 -25.98 -19.01
C ARG A 153 -1.94 -25.85 -19.18
N ARG A 154 -1.52 -24.90 -20.00
CA ARG A 154 -0.12 -24.54 -20.25
C ARG A 154 -0.03 -23.08 -20.69
N THR A 155 1.11 -22.45 -20.46
CA THR A 155 1.33 -21.03 -20.72
C THR A 155 1.76 -20.75 -22.16
N ASN A 156 2.54 -21.65 -22.78
CA ASN A 156 2.98 -21.47 -24.17
C ASN A 156 1.93 -22.00 -25.14
N ILE A 157 1.12 -21.08 -25.66
CA ILE A 157 0.09 -21.34 -26.69
C ILE A 157 0.21 -20.40 -27.90
N VAL A 158 1.40 -19.83 -28.11
CA VAL A 158 1.69 -18.99 -29.27
C VAL A 158 1.41 -19.76 -30.56
N GLY A 159 0.81 -19.08 -31.55
CA GLY A 159 0.41 -19.65 -32.83
C GLY A 159 -0.93 -20.39 -32.81
N LYS A 160 -1.66 -20.39 -31.68
CA LYS A 160 -3.04 -20.90 -31.62
C LYS A 160 -4.03 -19.81 -31.97
N GLU A 161 -5.19 -20.22 -32.46
CA GLU A 161 -6.29 -19.35 -32.85
C GLU A 161 -7.33 -19.26 -31.74
N MET A 162 -7.87 -18.07 -31.54
CA MET A 162 -8.93 -17.76 -30.61
C MET A 162 -10.03 -16.98 -31.34
N GLU A 163 -11.24 -17.41 -31.18
CA GLU A 163 -12.41 -16.71 -31.70
C GLU A 163 -12.89 -15.68 -30.67
N VAL A 164 -13.02 -14.43 -31.10
CA VAL A 164 -13.51 -13.32 -30.29
C VAL A 164 -14.79 -12.77 -30.88
N THR A 165 -15.83 -12.73 -30.07
CA THR A 165 -17.14 -12.23 -30.46
C THR A 165 -17.46 -10.96 -29.68
N VAL A 166 -17.79 -9.88 -30.38
CA VAL A 166 -18.43 -8.68 -29.88
C VAL A 166 -19.85 -8.58 -30.42
N ASP A 167 -20.67 -7.65 -29.92
CA ASP A 167 -22.06 -7.49 -30.33
C ASP A 167 -22.26 -7.37 -31.87
N GLN A 168 -21.24 -6.89 -32.55
CA GLN A 168 -21.34 -6.56 -33.99
C GLN A 168 -20.60 -7.52 -34.92
N GLY A 169 -19.84 -8.46 -34.41
CA GLY A 169 -19.07 -9.39 -35.24
C GLY A 169 -18.28 -10.43 -34.48
N THR A 170 -17.79 -11.40 -35.20
CA THR A 170 -16.93 -12.46 -34.71
C THR A 170 -15.72 -12.56 -35.62
N GLU A 171 -14.53 -12.55 -35.02
CA GLU A 171 -13.27 -12.67 -35.77
C GLU A 171 -12.34 -13.67 -35.08
N VAL A 172 -11.45 -14.26 -35.87
CA VAL A 172 -10.45 -15.20 -35.37
C VAL A 172 -9.10 -14.52 -35.23
N PHE A 173 -8.52 -14.55 -34.05
CA PHE A 173 -7.22 -13.95 -33.77
C PHE A 173 -6.17 -15.03 -33.50
N THR A 174 -4.96 -14.82 -34.04
CA THR A 174 -3.81 -15.69 -33.74
C THR A 174 -3.06 -15.14 -32.54
N ILE A 175 -2.83 -15.98 -31.52
CA ILE A 175 -2.09 -15.62 -30.33
C ILE A 175 -0.60 -15.51 -30.68
N ILE A 176 -0.03 -14.30 -30.56
CA ILE A 176 1.39 -14.03 -30.83
C ILE A 176 2.21 -13.85 -29.56
N GLY A 177 1.56 -13.56 -28.45
CA GLY A 177 2.21 -13.36 -27.17
C GLY A 177 1.36 -13.79 -25.97
N VAL A 178 2.03 -14.17 -24.91
CA VAL A 178 1.44 -14.44 -23.60
C VAL A 178 2.21 -13.61 -22.59
N VAL A 179 1.48 -12.74 -21.86
CA VAL A 179 2.03 -11.85 -20.84
C VAL A 179 1.70 -12.35 -19.45
N ASP A 180 2.46 -11.87 -18.46
CA ASP A 180 2.22 -12.22 -17.07
C ASP A 180 0.84 -11.71 -16.60
N GLY A 181 0.03 -12.62 -16.09
CA GLY A 181 -1.25 -12.29 -15.44
C GLY A 181 -1.14 -12.13 -13.93
N GLU A 182 0.03 -12.50 -13.32
CA GLU A 182 0.20 -12.45 -11.86
C GLU A 182 0.35 -11.04 -11.29
N SER A 183 0.65 -10.05 -12.14
CA SER A 183 0.71 -8.65 -11.72
C SER A 183 -0.66 -8.05 -11.34
N ASN A 184 -1.74 -8.78 -11.49
CA ASN A 184 -3.08 -8.32 -11.13
C ASN A 184 -3.42 -8.61 -9.64
N VAL A 185 -2.80 -7.89 -8.70
CA VAL A 185 -3.27 -7.85 -7.31
C VAL A 185 -4.75 -7.41 -7.24
N LEU A 186 -5.18 -6.54 -8.15
CA LEU A 186 -6.59 -6.18 -8.29
C LEU A 186 -7.46 -7.40 -8.61
N LYS A 187 -7.01 -8.30 -9.49
CA LYS A 187 -7.71 -9.55 -9.83
C LYS A 187 -7.70 -10.52 -8.65
N ASN A 188 -6.58 -10.64 -7.95
CA ASN A 188 -6.47 -11.46 -6.73
C ASN A 188 -7.34 -10.94 -5.58
N LEU A 189 -7.55 -9.62 -5.48
CA LEU A 189 -8.42 -9.01 -4.48
C LEU A 189 -9.90 -9.02 -4.88
N ALA A 190 -10.20 -8.85 -6.17
CA ALA A 190 -11.57 -8.80 -6.70
C ALA A 190 -12.09 -10.20 -7.15
N GLY A 191 -11.23 -11.21 -7.18
CA GLY A 191 -11.57 -12.57 -7.59
C GLY A 191 -12.00 -12.66 -9.06
N ASP A 192 -12.85 -13.65 -9.38
CA ASP A 192 -13.35 -13.94 -10.73
C ASP A 192 -14.22 -12.81 -11.36
N TYR A 193 -14.39 -11.69 -10.65
CA TYR A 193 -15.16 -10.54 -11.15
C TYR A 193 -14.38 -9.69 -12.15
N VAL A 194 -13.05 -9.81 -12.24
CA VAL A 194 -12.23 -9.10 -13.24
C VAL A 194 -12.01 -10.02 -14.42
N PRO A 195 -12.53 -9.69 -15.62
CA PRO A 195 -12.32 -10.51 -16.80
C PRO A 195 -10.84 -10.51 -17.22
N SER A 196 -10.42 -11.58 -17.87
CA SER A 196 -9.07 -11.68 -18.47
C SER A 196 -8.89 -10.65 -19.58
N PHE A 197 -7.67 -10.11 -19.70
CA PHE A 197 -7.35 -9.11 -20.70
C PHE A 197 -6.87 -9.78 -22.00
N VAL A 198 -7.33 -9.25 -23.13
CA VAL A 198 -6.89 -9.63 -24.47
C VAL A 198 -6.51 -8.36 -25.22
N TYR A 199 -5.24 -8.25 -25.61
CA TYR A 199 -4.72 -7.08 -26.31
C TYR A 199 -4.65 -7.39 -27.82
N ILE A 200 -5.25 -6.53 -28.64
CA ILE A 200 -5.24 -6.62 -30.11
C ILE A 200 -4.84 -5.26 -30.71
N PRO A 201 -4.42 -5.20 -31.99
CA PRO A 201 -4.26 -3.93 -32.68
C PRO A 201 -5.54 -3.07 -32.58
N TYR A 202 -5.42 -1.78 -32.24
CA TYR A 202 -6.59 -0.91 -32.15
C TYR A 202 -7.32 -0.80 -33.52
N THR A 203 -6.59 -0.93 -34.63
CA THR A 203 -7.15 -0.96 -35.99
C THR A 203 -7.98 -2.23 -36.24
N ALA A 204 -7.56 -3.39 -35.71
CA ALA A 204 -8.34 -4.61 -35.73
C ALA A 204 -9.58 -4.50 -34.83
N HIS A 205 -9.44 -3.87 -33.64
CA HIS A 205 -10.56 -3.57 -32.76
C HIS A 205 -11.61 -2.69 -33.44
N GLN A 206 -11.18 -1.63 -34.10
CA GLN A 206 -12.07 -0.75 -34.90
C GLN A 206 -12.81 -1.51 -36.01
N SER A 207 -12.13 -2.41 -36.71
CA SER A 207 -12.75 -3.26 -37.73
C SER A 207 -13.80 -4.19 -37.15
N LEU A 208 -13.51 -4.83 -36.01
CA LEU A 208 -14.39 -5.76 -35.33
C LEU A 208 -15.63 -5.07 -34.76
N THR A 209 -15.45 -3.90 -34.12
CA THR A 209 -16.54 -3.11 -33.52
C THR A 209 -17.26 -2.21 -34.53
N ARG A 210 -16.74 -2.10 -35.73
CA ARG A 210 -17.22 -1.17 -36.79
C ARG A 210 -17.27 0.29 -36.32
N SER A 211 -16.35 0.65 -35.44
CA SER A 211 -16.23 1.98 -34.86
C SER A 211 -14.80 2.49 -35.05
N SER A 212 -14.64 3.67 -35.61
CA SER A 212 -13.32 4.32 -35.72
C SER A 212 -12.89 5.05 -34.45
N VAL A 213 -13.66 4.89 -33.38
CA VAL A 213 -13.50 5.60 -32.11
C VAL A 213 -12.39 4.98 -31.28
N ILE A 214 -11.53 5.83 -30.72
CA ILE A 214 -10.61 5.52 -29.65
C ILE A 214 -11.24 6.05 -28.36
N ASP A 215 -11.43 5.18 -27.35
CA ASP A 215 -12.11 5.55 -26.13
C ASP A 215 -11.26 6.51 -25.29
N GLN A 216 -9.96 6.23 -25.22
CA GLN A 216 -9.00 6.97 -24.41
C GLN A 216 -7.63 7.03 -25.09
N LEU A 217 -6.88 8.09 -24.80
CA LEU A 217 -5.46 8.18 -25.11
C LEU A 217 -4.70 8.19 -23.79
N PHE A 218 -3.76 7.28 -23.63
CA PHE A 218 -2.74 7.35 -22.60
C PHE A 218 -1.59 8.20 -23.08
N ILE A 219 -1.16 9.14 -22.26
CA ILE A 219 -0.08 10.06 -22.59
C ILE A 219 0.92 10.04 -21.44
N LYS A 220 2.13 9.56 -21.74
CA LYS A 220 3.27 9.67 -20.83
C LYS A 220 3.99 10.98 -21.13
N VAL A 221 4.14 11.80 -20.11
CA VAL A 221 4.73 13.13 -20.22
C VAL A 221 6.25 13.02 -20.19
N SER A 222 6.94 13.88 -20.96
CA SER A 222 8.40 13.96 -20.96
C SER A 222 8.94 14.43 -19.60
N GLU A 223 10.12 13.93 -19.20
CA GLU A 223 10.75 14.32 -17.93
C GLU A 223 10.92 15.83 -17.83
N GLY A 224 10.52 16.39 -16.68
CA GLY A 224 10.64 17.81 -16.39
C GLY A 224 9.45 18.67 -16.82
N THR A 225 8.41 18.09 -17.41
CA THR A 225 7.18 18.80 -17.79
C THR A 225 6.05 18.45 -16.83
N SER A 226 5.22 19.44 -16.50
CA SER A 226 4.06 19.23 -15.63
C SER A 226 2.97 18.44 -16.35
N PRO A 227 2.47 17.31 -15.80
CA PRO A 227 1.35 16.58 -16.38
C PRO A 227 0.08 17.44 -16.54
N GLU A 228 -0.17 18.35 -15.61
CA GLU A 228 -1.31 19.27 -15.65
C GLU A 228 -1.22 20.21 -16.85
N GLU A 229 -0.06 20.82 -17.10
CA GLU A 229 0.16 21.72 -18.26
C GLU A 229 -0.01 20.98 -19.59
N VAL A 230 0.50 19.74 -19.68
CA VAL A 230 0.34 18.92 -20.88
C VAL A 230 -1.11 18.52 -21.08
N GLY A 231 -1.80 18.10 -20.00
CA GLY A 231 -3.23 17.73 -20.05
C GLY A 231 -4.11 18.88 -20.53
N GLU A 232 -3.91 20.08 -19.97
CA GLU A 232 -4.63 21.30 -20.41
C GLU A 232 -4.33 21.64 -21.88
N ARG A 233 -3.06 21.58 -22.29
CA ARG A 233 -2.65 21.89 -23.65
C ARG A 233 -3.22 20.90 -24.67
N VAL A 234 -3.14 19.60 -24.39
CA VAL A 234 -3.68 18.56 -25.27
C VAL A 234 -5.20 18.68 -25.39
N THR A 235 -5.91 18.86 -24.28
CA THR A 235 -7.37 19.02 -24.32
C THR A 235 -7.78 20.33 -25.02
N ALA A 236 -7.03 21.42 -24.88
CA ALA A 236 -7.28 22.66 -25.60
C ALA A 236 -7.09 22.48 -27.11
N LEU A 237 -6.04 21.78 -27.57
CA LEU A 237 -5.79 21.46 -28.95
C LEU A 237 -6.93 20.63 -29.53
N LEU A 238 -7.32 19.55 -28.87
CA LEU A 238 -8.41 18.68 -29.32
C LEU A 238 -9.76 19.41 -29.37
N ASN A 239 -10.07 20.16 -28.32
CA ASN A 239 -11.30 20.95 -28.28
C ASN A 239 -11.35 22.03 -29.40
N SER A 240 -10.19 22.66 -29.72
CA SER A 240 -10.11 23.63 -30.78
C SER A 240 -10.25 22.98 -32.17
N ALA A 241 -9.66 21.81 -32.38
CA ALA A 241 -9.76 21.05 -33.63
C ALA A 241 -11.20 20.55 -33.86
N ALA A 242 -11.86 20.09 -32.82
CA ALA A 242 -13.26 19.65 -32.91
C ALA A 242 -14.28 20.79 -33.04
N GLY A 243 -13.88 22.04 -32.77
CA GLY A 243 -14.78 23.20 -32.78
C GLY A 243 -15.75 23.26 -31.60
N TYR A 244 -15.55 22.49 -30.58
CA TYR A 244 -16.39 22.43 -29.39
C TYR A 244 -15.62 22.88 -28.13
N LYS A 245 -16.33 23.40 -27.13
CA LYS A 245 -15.77 23.67 -25.80
C LYS A 245 -16.07 22.53 -24.87
N ASN A 246 -15.03 21.98 -24.23
CA ASN A 246 -15.15 20.92 -23.21
C ASN A 246 -15.65 19.56 -23.74
N LEU A 247 -15.39 19.24 -24.99
CA LEU A 247 -15.65 17.91 -25.56
C LEU A 247 -14.68 16.87 -24.98
N TYR A 248 -13.41 17.23 -24.89
CA TYR A 248 -12.36 16.38 -24.34
C TYR A 248 -11.97 16.85 -22.94
N ARG A 249 -11.70 15.88 -22.08
CA ARG A 249 -11.18 16.09 -20.72
C ARG A 249 -9.93 15.24 -20.56
N TYR A 250 -9.06 15.69 -19.68
CA TYR A 250 -7.98 14.86 -19.20
C TYR A 250 -8.21 14.47 -17.74
N ASP A 251 -7.75 13.28 -17.41
CA ASP A 251 -7.69 12.79 -16.04
C ASP A 251 -6.22 12.45 -15.77
N ASP A 252 -5.68 13.03 -14.71
CA ASP A 252 -4.34 12.70 -14.22
C ASP A 252 -4.44 11.48 -13.30
N LEU A 253 -3.97 10.35 -13.80
CA LEU A 253 -4.02 9.10 -13.07
C LEU A 253 -3.04 9.09 -11.88
N ALA A 254 -1.96 9.87 -11.94
CA ALA A 254 -1.05 10.03 -10.81
C ALA A 254 -1.73 10.70 -9.62
N ILE A 255 -2.60 11.69 -9.86
CA ILE A 255 -3.41 12.32 -8.79
C ILE A 255 -4.39 11.29 -8.19
N GLN A 256 -4.97 10.42 -9.00
CA GLN A 256 -5.86 9.37 -8.50
C GLN A 256 -5.11 8.36 -7.63
N LYS A 257 -3.88 7.97 -8.03
CA LYS A 257 -2.97 7.15 -7.23
C LYS A 257 -2.67 7.81 -5.89
N GLU A 258 -2.28 9.09 -5.90
CA GLU A 258 -1.99 9.85 -4.67
C GLU A 258 -3.19 9.92 -3.71
N ARG A 259 -4.40 10.10 -4.25
CA ARG A 259 -5.64 10.06 -3.47
C ARG A 259 -5.88 8.70 -2.82
N LEU A 260 -5.67 7.61 -3.54
CA LEU A 260 -5.79 6.26 -2.99
C LEU A 260 -4.76 5.99 -1.90
N GLU A 261 -3.50 6.38 -2.12
CA GLU A 261 -2.44 6.30 -1.10
C GLU A 261 -2.78 7.12 0.14
N SER A 262 -3.35 8.32 -0.04
CA SER A 262 -3.80 9.18 1.06
C SER A 262 -4.94 8.54 1.87
N ILE A 263 -5.91 7.92 1.20
CA ILE A 263 -7.02 7.19 1.87
C ILE A 263 -6.45 6.02 2.68
N LEU A 264 -5.57 5.21 2.10
CA LEU A 264 -4.92 4.11 2.80
C LEU A 264 -4.08 4.61 4.00
N GLY A 265 -3.39 5.75 3.82
CA GLY A 265 -2.67 6.44 4.88
C GLY A 265 -3.59 6.88 6.02
N GLY A 266 -4.75 7.44 5.69
CA GLY A 266 -5.78 7.83 6.65
C GLY A 266 -6.32 6.64 7.45
N ILE A 267 -6.62 5.53 6.79
CA ILE A 267 -7.05 4.28 7.46
C ILE A 267 -5.96 3.77 8.41
N THR A 268 -4.70 3.75 7.95
CA THR A 268 -3.56 3.31 8.76
C THR A 268 -3.37 4.21 9.98
N LEU A 269 -3.57 5.52 9.83
CA LEU A 269 -3.50 6.49 10.94
C LEU A 269 -4.56 6.19 12.00
N VAL A 270 -5.82 5.99 11.58
CA VAL A 270 -6.93 5.68 12.50
C VAL A 270 -6.66 4.37 13.26
N LEU A 271 -6.26 3.33 12.55
CA LEU A 271 -5.93 2.04 13.18
C LEU A 271 -4.73 2.16 14.14
N SER A 272 -3.72 2.94 13.78
CA SER A 272 -2.57 3.23 14.64
C SER A 272 -2.94 4.03 15.88
N ALA A 273 -3.92 4.93 15.78
CA ALA A 273 -4.46 5.66 16.93
C ALA A 273 -5.15 4.71 17.92
N ILE A 274 -5.89 3.71 17.44
CA ILE A 274 -6.50 2.67 18.29
C ILE A 274 -5.40 1.89 19.03
N GLY A 275 -4.31 1.51 18.35
CA GLY A 275 -3.14 0.91 18.97
C GLY A 275 -2.48 1.83 20.02
N GLY A 276 -2.44 3.14 19.74
CA GLY A 276 -1.97 4.17 20.68
C GLY A 276 -2.80 4.24 21.96
N ILE A 277 -4.13 4.09 21.87
CA ILE A 277 -5.00 4.00 23.05
C ILE A 277 -4.61 2.80 23.92
N SER A 278 -4.27 1.66 23.31
CA SER A 278 -3.81 0.47 24.04
C SER A 278 -2.51 0.76 24.83
N LEU A 279 -1.60 1.57 24.29
CA LEU A 279 -0.39 2.02 24.99
C LEU A 279 -0.72 2.92 26.19
N VAL A 280 -1.71 3.80 26.06
CA VAL A 280 -2.19 4.66 27.17
C VAL A 280 -2.80 3.81 28.28
N VAL A 281 -3.62 2.82 27.93
CA VAL A 281 -4.20 1.87 28.90
C VAL A 281 -3.10 1.06 29.61
N SER A 282 -2.07 0.65 28.88
CA SER A 282 -0.88 0.00 29.47
C SER A 282 -0.15 0.94 30.43
N GLY A 283 -0.12 2.25 30.13
CA GLY A 283 0.40 3.28 31.05
C GLY A 283 -0.37 3.34 32.38
N LEU A 284 -1.69 3.24 32.37
CA LEU A 284 -2.50 3.14 33.59
C LEU A 284 -2.17 1.89 34.39
N SER A 285 -1.90 0.76 33.73
CA SER A 285 -1.44 -0.48 34.40
C SER A 285 -0.08 -0.29 35.08
N ILE A 286 0.83 0.51 34.48
CA ILE A 286 2.09 0.89 35.12
C ILE A 286 1.81 1.67 36.40
N MET A 287 0.94 2.69 36.35
CA MET A 287 0.60 3.52 37.49
C MET A 287 0.05 2.68 38.65
N THR A 288 -0.85 1.74 38.39
CA THR A 288 -1.43 0.85 39.42
C THR A 288 -0.40 -0.09 39.98
N THR A 289 0.40 -0.75 39.15
CA THR A 289 1.46 -1.69 39.58
C THR A 289 2.52 -0.97 40.41
N MET A 290 2.96 0.20 40.00
CA MET A 290 3.95 1.00 40.72
C MET A 290 3.38 1.55 42.04
N THR A 291 2.09 1.94 42.09
CA THR A 291 1.44 2.39 43.33
C THR A 291 1.37 1.24 44.35
N MET A 292 1.09 0.02 43.88
CA MET A 292 1.11 -1.16 44.71
C MET A 292 2.53 -1.46 45.22
N ALA A 293 3.54 -1.35 44.34
CA ALA A 293 4.94 -1.50 44.70
C ALA A 293 5.38 -0.51 45.78
N VAL A 294 4.92 0.75 45.70
CA VAL A 294 5.20 1.79 46.71
C VAL A 294 4.60 1.37 48.08
N ARG A 295 3.35 0.89 48.09
CA ARG A 295 2.70 0.44 49.33
C ARG A 295 3.43 -0.74 49.97
N GLU A 296 3.86 -1.73 49.22
CA GLU A 296 4.60 -2.89 49.70
C GLU A 296 6.00 -2.54 50.18
N ARG A 297 6.62 -1.49 49.65
CA ARG A 297 7.96 -0.99 50.03
C ARG A 297 7.93 0.19 50.98
N THR A 298 6.77 0.51 51.58
CA THR A 298 6.61 1.69 52.45
C THR A 298 7.65 1.73 53.56
N ARG A 299 7.92 0.60 54.25
CA ARG A 299 8.93 0.51 55.29
C ARG A 299 10.36 0.72 54.80
N GLU A 300 10.72 0.16 53.66
CA GLU A 300 12.03 0.36 53.02
C GLU A 300 12.27 1.84 52.66
N ILE A 301 11.26 2.50 52.08
CA ILE A 301 11.29 3.92 51.76
C ILE A 301 11.43 4.77 53.03
N GLY A 302 10.70 4.38 54.07
CA GLY A 302 10.78 5.04 55.39
C GLY A 302 12.18 4.97 56.00
N VAL A 303 12.83 3.78 55.97
CA VAL A 303 14.20 3.61 56.43
C VAL A 303 15.19 4.45 55.61
N LYS A 304 15.09 4.39 54.27
CA LYS A 304 15.95 5.22 53.39
C LYS A 304 15.85 6.71 53.75
N LYS A 305 14.65 7.20 54.01
CA LYS A 305 14.40 8.61 54.40
C LYS A 305 14.90 8.93 55.81
N ALA A 306 14.74 8.01 56.73
CA ALA A 306 15.23 8.17 58.11
C ALA A 306 16.77 8.30 58.17
N VAL A 307 17.48 7.63 57.25
CA VAL A 307 18.95 7.70 57.10
C VAL A 307 19.37 8.92 56.26
N GLY A 308 18.43 9.77 55.79
CA GLY A 308 18.73 11.04 55.16
C GLY A 308 18.60 11.07 53.62
N ALA A 309 17.95 10.09 53.01
CA ALA A 309 17.70 10.15 51.56
C ALA A 309 16.79 11.32 51.20
N LYS A 310 17.25 12.17 50.25
CA LYS A 310 16.48 13.33 49.73
C LYS A 310 15.26 12.84 48.93
N THR A 311 14.16 13.61 49.01
CA THR A 311 12.92 13.34 48.26
C THR A 311 13.18 13.14 46.74
N PHE A 312 14.12 13.87 46.19
CA PHE A 312 14.50 13.76 44.78
C PHE A 312 15.16 12.40 44.44
N HIS A 313 15.93 11.82 45.36
CA HIS A 313 16.54 10.50 45.13
C HIS A 313 15.48 9.40 45.02
N ILE A 314 14.50 9.41 45.90
CA ILE A 314 13.37 8.46 45.88
C ILE A 314 12.53 8.65 44.60
N LEU A 315 12.22 9.90 44.25
CA LEU A 315 11.49 10.20 43.03
C LEU A 315 12.22 9.62 41.80
N ARG A 316 13.53 9.89 41.70
CA ARG A 316 14.35 9.44 40.57
C ARG A 316 14.43 7.90 40.52
N GLU A 317 14.53 7.23 41.64
CA GLU A 317 14.57 5.76 41.71
C GLU A 317 13.32 5.15 41.07
N PHE A 318 12.11 5.59 41.48
CA PHE A 318 10.84 5.11 40.93
C PHE A 318 10.60 5.54 39.47
N MET A 319 11.04 6.73 39.08
CA MET A 319 10.97 7.18 37.67
C MET A 319 11.83 6.30 36.75
N VAL A 320 13.06 5.98 37.18
CA VAL A 320 13.94 5.09 36.42
C VAL A 320 13.34 3.68 36.34
N GLU A 321 12.71 3.18 37.43
CA GLU A 321 12.02 1.89 37.42
C GLU A 321 10.88 1.87 36.39
N ALA A 322 10.04 2.92 36.31
CA ALA A 322 8.96 3.04 35.35
C ALA A 322 9.47 3.09 33.90
N VAL A 323 10.52 3.87 33.65
CA VAL A 323 11.14 3.99 32.32
C VAL A 323 11.79 2.66 31.87
N LEU A 324 12.44 1.95 32.78
CA LEU A 324 13.04 0.65 32.46
C LEU A 324 11.98 -0.41 32.12
N LEU A 325 10.84 -0.42 32.82
CA LEU A 325 9.72 -1.32 32.52
C LEU A 325 9.14 -1.04 31.13
N THR A 326 8.94 0.24 30.80
CA THR A 326 8.41 0.61 29.47
C THR A 326 9.41 0.36 28.36
N ALA A 327 10.69 0.62 28.58
CA ALA A 327 11.74 0.30 27.61
C ALA A 327 11.85 -1.21 27.37
N ALA A 328 11.76 -2.04 28.40
CA ALA A 328 11.76 -3.50 28.27
C ALA A 328 10.53 -3.99 27.48
N GLY A 329 9.32 -3.47 27.80
CA GLY A 329 8.10 -3.78 27.05
C GLY A 329 8.18 -3.34 25.59
N SER A 330 8.66 -2.12 25.34
CA SER A 330 8.86 -1.62 23.97
C SER A 330 9.84 -2.48 23.19
N PHE A 331 10.96 -2.86 23.79
CA PHE A 331 11.95 -3.71 23.15
C PHE A 331 11.37 -5.08 22.76
N LEU A 332 10.60 -5.71 23.67
CA LEU A 332 9.91 -6.97 23.36
C LEU A 332 8.85 -6.81 22.26
N GLY A 333 8.09 -5.72 22.27
CA GLY A 333 7.12 -5.41 21.24
C GLY A 333 7.75 -5.20 19.87
N VAL A 334 8.87 -4.47 19.80
CA VAL A 334 9.65 -4.28 18.56
C VAL A 334 10.23 -5.61 18.06
N LEU A 335 10.80 -6.42 18.95
CA LEU A 335 11.31 -7.75 18.60
C LEU A 335 10.20 -8.64 18.03
N ALA A 336 9.07 -8.72 18.71
CA ALA A 336 7.94 -9.54 18.28
C ALA A 336 7.38 -9.09 16.93
N SER A 337 7.23 -7.76 16.72
CA SER A 337 6.77 -7.20 15.42
C SER A 337 7.77 -7.46 14.30
N GLY A 338 9.07 -7.33 14.57
CA GLY A 338 10.12 -7.64 13.61
C GLY A 338 10.16 -9.12 13.21
N LEU A 339 10.01 -10.02 14.17
CA LEU A 339 9.93 -11.47 13.91
C LEU A 339 8.69 -11.82 13.06
N LEU A 340 7.53 -11.23 13.38
CA LEU A 340 6.32 -11.43 12.59
C LEU A 340 6.48 -10.88 11.17
N ALA A 341 7.07 -9.69 11.04
CA ALA A 341 7.31 -9.06 9.74
C ALA A 341 8.26 -9.91 8.85
N LEU A 342 9.31 -10.48 9.45
CA LEU A 342 10.22 -11.39 8.74
C LEU A 342 9.51 -12.69 8.34
N ALA A 343 8.72 -13.29 9.23
CA ALA A 343 7.96 -14.50 8.93
C ALA A 343 6.93 -14.26 7.81
N ALA A 344 6.20 -13.15 7.89
CA ALA A 344 5.24 -12.76 6.85
C ALA A 344 5.95 -12.51 5.51
N GLY A 345 7.08 -11.81 5.52
CA GLY A 345 7.89 -11.55 4.31
C GLY A 345 8.40 -12.81 3.64
N LEU A 346 8.81 -13.82 4.42
CA LEU A 346 9.24 -15.12 3.89
C LEU A 346 8.09 -15.94 3.27
N LEU A 347 6.87 -15.78 3.78
CA LEU A 347 5.70 -16.51 3.30
C LEU A 347 5.04 -15.85 2.08
N THR A 348 5.04 -14.53 2.02
CA THR A 348 4.31 -13.76 1.00
C THR A 348 5.21 -13.13 -0.06
N GLY A 349 6.52 -13.10 0.15
CA GLY A 349 7.47 -12.37 -0.70
C GLY A 349 7.40 -10.84 -0.57
N LEU A 350 6.54 -10.31 0.32
CA LEU A 350 6.30 -8.88 0.50
C LEU A 350 7.15 -8.32 1.65
N GLY A 351 7.62 -7.10 1.47
CA GLY A 351 8.40 -6.40 2.49
C GLY A 351 7.51 -5.77 3.57
N PHE A 352 7.23 -6.50 4.66
CA PHE A 352 6.44 -6.00 5.81
C PHE A 352 7.26 -5.28 6.87
N LEU A 353 8.50 -4.87 6.59
CA LEU A 353 9.34 -4.23 7.60
C LEU A 353 8.84 -2.82 7.92
N PRO A 354 8.53 -2.51 9.19
CA PRO A 354 8.12 -1.17 9.58
C PRO A 354 9.28 -0.19 9.38
N LYS A 355 8.97 1.02 8.90
CA LYS A 355 9.99 2.07 8.68
C LYS A 355 10.69 2.40 10.01
N PRO A 356 12.03 2.55 10.05
CA PRO A 356 12.78 2.79 11.30
C PRO A 356 12.32 4.05 12.03
N GLN A 357 11.82 5.05 11.32
CA GLN A 357 11.24 6.26 11.90
C GLN A 357 10.01 5.97 12.75
N ILE A 358 9.15 5.04 12.33
CA ILE A 358 7.93 4.62 13.04
C ILE A 358 8.32 3.82 14.29
N ILE A 359 9.31 2.91 14.17
CA ILE A 359 9.84 2.17 15.31
C ILE A 359 10.33 3.14 16.39
N ALA A 360 11.13 4.13 16.01
CA ALA A 360 11.65 5.14 16.93
C ALA A 360 10.52 5.97 17.56
N ALA A 361 9.52 6.40 16.78
CA ALA A 361 8.39 7.19 17.27
C ALA A 361 7.55 6.40 18.28
N VAL A 362 7.22 5.14 17.99
CA VAL A 362 6.43 4.27 18.86
C VAL A 362 7.19 3.94 20.15
N ALA A 363 8.48 3.65 20.05
CA ALA A 363 9.33 3.40 21.23
C ALA A 363 9.43 4.65 22.12
N LEU A 364 9.65 5.82 21.54
CA LEU A 364 9.70 7.09 22.26
C LEU A 364 8.36 7.42 22.93
N PHE A 365 7.25 7.23 22.21
CA PHE A 365 5.91 7.41 22.76
C PHE A 365 5.63 6.46 23.94
N SER A 366 6.01 5.19 23.82
CA SER A 366 5.86 4.20 24.89
C SER A 366 6.67 4.56 26.12
N VAL A 367 7.93 4.96 25.98
CA VAL A 367 8.78 5.43 27.09
C VAL A 367 8.20 6.71 27.69
N GLY A 368 7.68 7.62 26.86
CA GLY A 368 7.00 8.84 27.29
C GLY A 368 5.77 8.56 28.14
N THR A 369 4.91 7.61 27.74
CA THR A 369 3.75 7.19 28.54
C THR A 369 4.20 6.61 29.89
N GLY A 370 5.25 5.77 29.91
CA GLY A 370 5.81 5.26 31.15
C GLY A 370 6.33 6.37 32.07
N ALA A 371 6.99 7.37 31.53
CA ALA A 371 7.43 8.52 32.30
C ALA A 371 6.24 9.32 32.89
N VAL A 372 5.21 9.60 32.09
CA VAL A 372 4.02 10.34 32.52
C VAL A 372 3.26 9.62 33.62
N PHE A 373 2.93 8.35 33.40
CA PHE A 373 2.18 7.55 34.39
C PHE A 373 3.01 7.12 35.58
N GLY A 374 4.35 7.08 35.46
CA GLY A 374 5.28 6.84 36.58
C GLY A 374 5.42 8.02 37.55
N VAL A 375 5.11 9.26 37.13
CA VAL A 375 5.24 10.47 37.97
C VAL A 375 4.36 10.37 39.24
N TYR A 376 3.12 9.93 39.09
CA TYR A 376 2.19 9.86 40.23
C TYR A 376 2.70 8.93 41.36
N PRO A 377 2.99 7.64 41.09
CA PRO A 377 3.51 6.75 42.13
C PRO A 377 4.89 7.19 42.67
N ALA A 378 5.76 7.72 41.82
CA ALA A 378 7.05 8.26 42.23
C ALA A 378 6.92 9.45 43.18
N ARG A 379 5.97 10.36 42.91
CA ARG A 379 5.63 11.44 43.86
C ARG A 379 5.05 10.94 45.17
N LEU A 380 4.16 9.94 45.09
CA LEU A 380 3.58 9.32 46.28
C LEU A 380 4.68 8.73 47.19
N ALA A 381 5.60 7.94 46.64
CA ALA A 381 6.74 7.37 47.35
C ALA A 381 7.64 8.47 47.93
N SER A 382 7.92 9.51 47.16
CA SER A 382 8.82 10.58 47.58
C SER A 382 8.28 11.47 48.72
N ARG A 383 6.96 11.50 48.93
CA ARG A 383 6.29 12.31 49.97
C ARG A 383 5.96 11.55 51.25
N LEU A 384 6.23 10.25 51.34
CA LEU A 384 6.03 9.46 52.56
C LEU A 384 6.80 10.04 53.72
N HIS A 385 6.16 10.20 54.88
CA HIS A 385 6.80 10.61 56.10
C HIS A 385 7.51 9.41 56.78
N PRO A 386 8.77 9.52 57.20
CA PRO A 386 9.51 8.39 57.82
C PRO A 386 8.80 7.78 59.02
N VAL A 387 8.19 8.64 59.87
CA VAL A 387 7.49 8.21 61.06
C VAL A 387 6.27 7.33 60.73
N ASP A 388 5.47 7.77 59.76
CA ASP A 388 4.27 7.03 59.36
C ASP A 388 4.63 5.72 58.62
N ALA A 389 5.70 5.77 57.84
CA ALA A 389 6.19 4.62 57.10
C ALA A 389 6.77 3.50 57.97
N LEU A 390 7.34 3.86 59.12
CA LEU A 390 7.88 2.90 60.11
C LEU A 390 6.84 2.39 61.09
N ARG A 391 5.69 3.07 61.25
CA ARG A 391 4.60 2.72 62.15
C ARG A 391 3.56 1.79 61.53
N HIS A 392 3.59 1.65 60.19
CA HIS A 392 2.73 0.69 59.47
C HIS A 392 3.25 -0.74 59.72
N GLU A 393 2.47 -1.53 60.47
CA GLU A 393 2.56 -2.99 60.51
C GLU A 393 2.01 -3.64 59.24
#